data_40e416c8c88056dac492bb0f260783dc
#
_entry.id   40e416c8c88056dac492bb0f260783dc
#
_cell.length_a   1.000
_cell.length_b   1.000
_cell.length_c   1.000
_cell.angle_alpha   90.00
_cell.angle_beta   90.00
_cell.angle_gamma   90.00
#
_symmetry.space_group_name_H-M   'P 1'
#
loop_
_entity.id
_entity.type
_entity.pdbx_description
1 polymer ?
#
loop_
_entity_poly.entity_id
_entity_poly.type
_entity_poly.pdbx_seq_one_letter_code
_entity_poly.pdbx_strand_id
1 'polypeptide(L)'
;MTAPTVHLSGALHGAAGLLIDHFDLILKAGQWNVLLGPSGVGKTSLLRLLAGLPTVARLEGRIATDDDRPLAPRVAMMAQDDQLLPWANAAENVTIPARLRGERADPDRAAALLAEVGLRAELRRKPAQLSAGQRQRVTLARTLYEDRPVVLLDEPFSALDVVTRLKMQDLAARLLCGRTVLLITHDPAEALRLADHAWIVSRHGAAPCPLPKTPPPRRIDAPETLAAQADLLRHMGLEMGLAAPAQVA
;
A
#
# COMPACT_ATOMS: atom_id res chain seq x y z
N MET A 1 15.03 -4.19 13.57
CA MET A 1 14.11 -3.23 14.23
C MET A 1 12.74 -3.90 14.32
N THR A 2 12.10 -3.88 15.48
CA THR A 2 10.76 -4.45 15.67
C THR A 2 9.75 -3.52 14.98
N ALA A 3 8.83 -4.10 14.20
CA ALA A 3 7.75 -3.34 13.57
C ALA A 3 6.73 -2.92 14.66
N PRO A 4 6.32 -1.64 14.72
CA PRO A 4 5.35 -1.17 15.70
C PRO A 4 3.91 -1.45 15.27
N THR A 5 3.00 -1.54 16.26
CA THR A 5 1.57 -1.32 16.03
C THR A 5 1.32 0.18 15.90
N VAL A 6 0.50 0.59 14.94
CA VAL A 6 0.15 2.00 14.72
C VAL A 6 -1.34 2.19 14.97
N HIS A 7 -1.69 3.10 15.86
CA HIS A 7 -3.06 3.49 16.16
C HIS A 7 -3.38 4.82 15.47
N LEU A 8 -4.47 4.85 14.73
CA LEU A 8 -4.97 6.05 14.03
C LEU A 8 -6.43 6.25 14.38
N SER A 9 -6.77 7.40 14.94
CA SER A 9 -8.17 7.73 15.25
C SER A 9 -8.46 9.20 14.99
N GLY A 10 -9.70 9.50 14.59
CA GLY A 10 -10.16 10.86 14.39
C GLY A 10 -10.97 11.07 13.12
N ALA A 11 -10.99 12.30 12.63
CA ALA A 11 -11.60 12.72 11.37
C ALA A 11 -10.53 13.27 10.42
N LEU A 12 -10.68 13.01 9.12
CA LEU A 12 -9.77 13.50 8.10
C LEU A 12 -10.43 14.61 7.30
N HIS A 13 -9.82 15.78 7.27
CA HIS A 13 -10.24 16.93 6.51
C HIS A 13 -9.31 17.18 5.33
N GLY A 14 -9.88 17.51 4.16
CA GLY A 14 -9.14 17.98 2.98
C GLY A 14 -9.34 19.46 2.74
N ALA A 15 -8.82 19.98 1.61
CA ALA A 15 -8.98 21.39 1.25
C ALA A 15 -10.45 21.80 1.07
N ALA A 16 -11.30 20.88 0.58
CA ALA A 16 -12.73 21.14 0.32
C ALA A 16 -13.66 20.74 1.49
N GLY A 17 -13.12 20.35 2.66
CA GLY A 17 -13.89 19.93 3.83
C GLY A 17 -13.63 18.50 4.26
N LEU A 18 -14.60 17.90 4.94
CA LEU A 18 -14.52 16.58 5.53
C LEU A 18 -14.37 15.47 4.46
N LEU A 19 -13.34 14.66 4.58
CA LEU A 19 -13.06 13.49 3.72
C LEU A 19 -13.56 12.20 4.38
N ILE A 20 -13.19 11.98 5.66
CA ILE A 20 -13.60 10.81 6.45
C ILE A 20 -14.05 11.34 7.80
N ASP A 21 -15.31 11.09 8.15
CA ASP A 21 -15.93 11.67 9.35
C ASP A 21 -15.30 11.11 10.63
N HIS A 22 -15.27 9.80 10.78
CA HIS A 22 -14.71 9.14 11.94
C HIS A 22 -14.05 7.83 11.58
N PHE A 23 -12.88 7.57 12.14
CA PHE A 23 -12.24 6.26 12.04
C PHE A 23 -11.41 5.95 13.29
N ASP A 24 -11.32 4.67 13.58
CA ASP A 24 -10.41 4.11 14.58
C ASP A 24 -9.77 2.85 13.97
N LEU A 25 -8.49 2.96 13.64
CA LEU A 25 -7.74 1.96 12.91
C LEU A 25 -6.54 1.51 13.71
N ILE A 26 -6.34 0.21 13.81
CA ILE A 26 -5.17 -0.39 14.45
C ILE A 26 -4.41 -1.18 13.39
N LEU A 27 -3.30 -0.62 12.91
CA LEU A 27 -2.39 -1.33 12.03
C LEU A 27 -1.53 -2.27 12.88
N LYS A 28 -1.84 -3.55 12.83
CA LYS A 28 -1.16 -4.58 13.64
C LYS A 28 0.29 -4.76 13.22
N ALA A 29 1.18 -4.83 14.20
CA ALA A 29 2.61 -5.03 14.00
C ALA A 29 2.92 -6.30 13.21
N GLY A 30 3.81 -6.19 12.23
CA GLY A 30 4.27 -7.33 11.45
C GLY A 30 3.25 -7.93 10.49
N GLN A 31 2.11 -7.26 10.25
CA GLN A 31 0.97 -7.75 9.48
C GLN A 31 0.62 -6.83 8.31
N TRP A 32 -0.09 -7.38 7.35
CA TRP A 32 -0.66 -6.64 6.22
C TRP A 32 -2.03 -6.06 6.59
N ASN A 33 -2.06 -4.76 6.68
CA ASN A 33 -3.26 -3.96 6.94
C ASN A 33 -3.69 -3.31 5.64
N VAL A 34 -4.95 -3.40 5.25
CA VAL A 34 -5.44 -2.93 3.96
C VAL A 34 -6.57 -1.93 4.13
N LEU A 35 -6.48 -0.79 3.46
CA LEU A 35 -7.59 0.16 3.30
C LEU A 35 -8.14 0.06 1.89
N LEU A 36 -9.37 -0.40 1.80
CA LEU A 36 -10.14 -0.52 0.58
C LEU A 36 -11.17 0.60 0.50
N GLY A 37 -11.41 1.16 -0.66
CA GLY A 37 -12.44 2.18 -0.84
C GLY A 37 -12.29 2.97 -2.14
N PRO A 38 -13.27 3.83 -2.47
CA PRO A 38 -13.29 4.59 -3.72
C PRO A 38 -12.15 5.60 -3.79
N SER A 39 -11.80 5.99 -5.03
CA SER A 39 -10.84 7.06 -5.27
C SER A 39 -11.37 8.39 -4.69
N GLY A 40 -10.45 9.22 -4.19
CA GLY A 40 -10.81 10.55 -3.68
C GLY A 40 -11.32 10.59 -2.23
N VAL A 41 -11.55 9.45 -1.54
CA VAL A 41 -12.02 9.44 -0.14
C VAL A 41 -10.96 9.88 0.88
N GLY A 42 -9.70 10.08 0.46
CA GLY A 42 -8.64 10.57 1.35
C GLY A 42 -7.58 9.55 1.75
N LYS A 43 -7.61 8.31 1.22
CA LYS A 43 -6.65 7.25 1.58
C LYS A 43 -5.19 7.65 1.35
N THR A 44 -4.86 8.20 0.17
CA THR A 44 -3.52 8.72 -0.14
C THR A 44 -3.10 9.85 0.80
N SER A 45 -4.04 10.74 1.16
CA SER A 45 -3.78 11.81 2.13
C SER A 45 -3.44 11.27 3.51
N LEU A 46 -4.13 10.20 3.94
CA LEU A 46 -3.84 9.51 5.18
C LEU A 46 -2.45 8.88 5.17
N LEU A 47 -2.04 8.22 4.06
CA LEU A 47 -0.68 7.70 3.91
C LEU A 47 0.39 8.81 4.03
N ARG A 48 0.15 9.96 3.38
CA ARG A 48 1.09 11.09 3.44
C ARG A 48 1.24 11.62 4.87
N LEU A 49 0.15 11.71 5.62
CA LEU A 49 0.18 12.09 7.05
C LEU A 49 0.99 11.10 7.88
N LEU A 50 0.79 9.79 7.68
CA LEU A 50 1.55 8.73 8.36
C LEU A 50 3.05 8.79 8.03
N ALA A 51 3.38 9.10 6.77
CA ALA A 51 4.76 9.25 6.32
C ALA A 51 5.39 10.58 6.77
N GLY A 52 4.64 11.49 7.39
CA GLY A 52 5.11 12.84 7.73
C GLY A 52 5.38 13.72 6.51
N LEU A 53 4.74 13.42 5.37
CA LEU A 53 4.92 14.16 4.13
C LEU A 53 3.94 15.34 4.03
N PRO A 54 4.31 16.43 3.34
CA PRO A 54 3.42 17.55 3.09
C PRO A 54 2.12 17.11 2.41
N THR A 55 1.00 17.54 2.97
CA THR A 55 -0.34 17.30 2.42
C THR A 55 -1.25 18.47 2.78
N VAL A 56 -2.27 18.73 1.97
CA VAL A 56 -3.34 19.69 2.29
C VAL A 56 -4.35 19.10 3.28
N ALA A 57 -4.29 17.79 3.53
CA ALA A 57 -5.18 17.15 4.48
C ALA A 57 -4.71 17.37 5.92
N ARG A 58 -5.69 17.49 6.82
CA ARG A 58 -5.47 17.63 8.26
C ARG A 58 -6.20 16.52 8.99
N LEU A 59 -5.51 15.86 9.91
CA LEU A 59 -6.10 14.92 10.85
C LEU A 59 -6.55 15.67 12.10
N GLU A 60 -7.83 15.60 12.41
CA GLU A 60 -8.39 15.96 13.70
C GLU A 60 -8.48 14.71 14.55
N GLY A 61 -7.41 14.39 15.25
CA GLY A 61 -7.27 13.13 15.95
C GLY A 61 -5.83 12.81 16.32
N ARG A 62 -5.51 11.51 16.40
CA ARG A 62 -4.22 11.04 16.90
C ARG A 62 -3.62 9.96 15.98
N ILE A 63 -2.29 10.03 15.81
CA ILE A 63 -1.44 8.94 15.32
C ILE A 63 -0.50 8.59 16.47
N ALA A 64 -0.50 7.34 16.91
CA ALA A 64 0.36 6.86 17.97
C ALA A 64 0.95 5.49 17.61
N THR A 65 2.09 5.17 18.19
CA THR A 65 2.71 3.84 18.09
C THR A 65 2.74 3.20 19.48
N ASP A 66 2.71 1.88 19.55
CA ASP A 66 2.74 1.12 20.80
C ASP A 66 4.03 1.30 21.62
N ASP A 67 5.09 1.81 20.99
CA ASP A 67 6.39 2.10 21.60
C ASP A 67 6.64 3.60 21.84
N ASP A 68 5.62 4.45 21.63
CA ASP A 68 5.66 5.92 21.79
C ASP A 68 6.77 6.65 21.00
N ARG A 69 7.37 5.97 20.00
CA ARG A 69 8.42 6.57 19.17
C ARG A 69 7.82 7.23 17.92
N PRO A 70 8.44 8.29 17.38
CA PRO A 70 8.00 8.93 16.15
C PRO A 70 7.88 7.93 14.99
N LEU A 71 6.75 7.98 14.27
CA LEU A 71 6.46 7.05 13.17
C LEU A 71 7.24 7.41 11.89
N ALA A 72 7.20 8.67 11.47
CA ALA A 72 7.69 9.13 10.16
C ALA A 72 9.13 8.68 9.80
N PRO A 73 10.14 8.70 10.71
CA PRO A 73 11.49 8.23 10.39
C PRO A 73 11.59 6.73 10.14
N ARG A 74 10.55 5.97 10.50
CA ARG A 74 10.48 4.50 10.40
C ARG A 74 9.67 4.00 9.21
N VAL A 75 9.22 4.93 8.36
CA VAL A 75 8.33 4.64 7.23
C VAL A 75 9.12 4.61 5.93
N ALA A 76 8.84 3.60 5.09
CA ALA A 76 9.08 3.66 3.65
C ALA A 76 7.71 3.79 2.96
N MET A 77 7.61 4.68 1.97
CA MET A 77 6.37 4.89 1.24
C MET A 77 6.57 4.69 -0.26
N MET A 78 5.69 3.89 -0.85
CA MET A 78 5.48 3.81 -2.29
C MET A 78 4.24 4.63 -2.66
N ALA A 79 4.44 5.74 -3.34
CA ALA A 79 3.34 6.57 -3.84
C ALA A 79 2.70 5.95 -5.09
N GLN A 80 1.48 6.35 -5.39
CA GLN A 80 0.73 5.91 -6.58
C GLN A 80 1.48 6.25 -7.88
N ASP A 81 2.03 7.48 -7.97
CA ASP A 81 2.93 7.87 -9.05
C ASP A 81 4.33 7.30 -8.81
N ASP A 82 5.01 6.90 -9.88
CA ASP A 82 6.33 6.27 -9.76
C ASP A 82 7.43 7.19 -9.20
N GLN A 83 7.29 8.50 -9.38
CA GLN A 83 8.20 9.53 -8.87
C GLN A 83 9.70 9.18 -9.11
N LEU A 84 9.99 8.53 -10.23
CA LEU A 84 11.34 8.20 -10.62
C LEU A 84 12.04 9.44 -11.16
N LEU A 85 13.32 9.62 -10.80
CA LEU A 85 14.12 10.71 -11.34
C LEU A 85 14.41 10.43 -12.82
N PRO A 86 13.97 11.28 -13.76
CA PRO A 86 14.02 10.98 -15.19
C PRO A 86 15.43 10.92 -15.77
N TRP A 87 16.41 11.54 -15.11
CA TRP A 87 17.84 11.51 -15.50
C TRP A 87 18.61 10.33 -14.94
N ALA A 88 18.13 9.69 -13.88
CA ALA A 88 18.75 8.55 -13.22
C ALA A 88 18.27 7.22 -13.85
N ASN A 89 19.16 6.23 -13.93
CA ASN A 89 18.78 4.89 -14.36
C ASN A 89 18.03 4.12 -13.26
N ALA A 90 17.56 2.89 -13.56
CA ALA A 90 16.77 2.10 -12.59
C ALA A 90 17.55 1.81 -11.30
N ALA A 91 18.82 1.40 -11.38
CA ALA A 91 19.65 1.12 -10.21
C ALA A 91 19.92 2.37 -9.36
N GLU A 92 20.19 3.51 -10.02
CA GLU A 92 20.34 4.79 -9.34
C GLU A 92 19.05 5.22 -8.65
N ASN A 93 17.89 5.06 -9.30
CA ASN A 93 16.60 5.37 -8.69
C ASN A 93 16.33 4.54 -7.43
N VAL A 94 16.71 3.27 -7.41
CA VAL A 94 16.58 2.42 -6.21
C VAL A 94 17.45 2.93 -5.06
N THR A 95 18.65 3.46 -5.34
CA THR A 95 19.59 3.91 -4.29
C THR A 95 19.39 5.35 -3.83
N ILE A 96 18.56 6.15 -4.52
CA ILE A 96 18.33 7.57 -4.20
C ILE A 96 18.00 7.82 -2.73
N PRO A 97 17.12 7.06 -2.05
CA PRO A 97 16.79 7.33 -0.67
C PRO A 97 18.00 7.34 0.26
N ALA A 98 18.92 6.38 0.10
CA ALA A 98 20.15 6.35 0.87
C ALA A 98 21.05 7.58 0.58
N ARG A 99 21.17 7.94 -0.70
CA ARG A 99 21.95 9.13 -1.10
C ARG A 99 21.40 10.42 -0.51
N LEU A 100 20.07 10.58 -0.50
CA LEU A 100 19.42 11.76 0.08
C LEU A 100 19.62 11.87 1.59
N ARG A 101 19.80 10.75 2.29
CA ARG A 101 20.12 10.71 3.72
C ARG A 101 21.63 10.84 4.01
N GLY A 102 22.48 10.97 2.98
CA GLY A 102 23.94 10.99 3.13
C GLY A 102 24.55 9.62 3.45
N GLU A 103 23.79 8.54 3.28
CA GLU A 103 24.24 7.17 3.51
C GLU A 103 24.99 6.63 2.27
N ARG A 104 25.91 5.70 2.50
CA ARG A 104 26.59 5.00 1.40
C ARG A 104 25.58 4.13 0.66
N ALA A 105 25.39 4.40 -0.63
CA ALA A 105 24.57 3.55 -1.48
C ALA A 105 25.23 2.16 -1.65
N ASP A 106 24.40 1.12 -1.67
CA ASP A 106 24.77 -0.26 -1.97
C ASP A 106 24.23 -0.65 -3.36
N PRO A 107 25.06 -0.58 -4.41
CA PRO A 107 24.64 -0.92 -5.77
C PRO A 107 24.34 -2.41 -5.95
N ASP A 108 25.00 -3.29 -5.21
CA ASP A 108 24.81 -4.74 -5.33
C ASP A 108 23.45 -5.12 -4.75
N ARG A 109 23.05 -4.55 -3.62
CA ARG A 109 21.70 -4.70 -3.05
C ARG A 109 20.64 -4.14 -3.98
N ALA A 110 20.87 -3.00 -4.60
CA ALA A 110 19.93 -2.42 -5.58
C ALA A 110 19.76 -3.34 -6.80
N ALA A 111 20.87 -3.89 -7.31
CA ALA A 111 20.84 -4.83 -8.42
C ALA A 111 20.13 -6.15 -8.06
N ALA A 112 20.33 -6.66 -6.85
CA ALA A 112 19.64 -7.84 -6.34
C ALA A 112 18.12 -7.60 -6.26
N LEU A 113 17.67 -6.48 -5.69
CA LEU A 113 16.25 -6.13 -5.61
C LEU A 113 15.63 -5.95 -7.01
N LEU A 114 16.35 -5.32 -7.95
CA LEU A 114 15.88 -5.20 -9.33
C LEU A 114 15.79 -6.56 -10.03
N ALA A 115 16.68 -7.49 -9.73
CA ALA A 115 16.57 -8.87 -10.22
C ALA A 115 15.36 -9.60 -9.63
N GLU A 116 15.07 -9.42 -8.33
CA GLU A 116 13.91 -10.01 -7.65
C GLU A 116 12.58 -9.52 -8.29
N VAL A 117 12.48 -8.24 -8.64
CA VAL A 117 11.31 -7.69 -9.34
C VAL A 117 11.32 -7.99 -10.86
N GLY A 118 12.25 -8.82 -11.35
CA GLY A 118 12.33 -9.25 -12.75
C GLY A 118 12.86 -8.17 -13.69
N LEU A 119 13.74 -7.27 -13.22
CA LEU A 119 14.31 -6.16 -14.00
C LEU A 119 15.84 -6.21 -14.08
N ARG A 120 16.42 -7.42 -14.05
CA ARG A 120 17.88 -7.60 -14.12
C ARG A 120 18.51 -7.03 -15.40
N ALA A 121 17.78 -7.08 -16.52
CA ALA A 121 18.26 -6.56 -17.79
C ALA A 121 18.10 -5.04 -17.92
N GLU A 122 17.29 -4.41 -17.08
CA GLU A 122 16.90 -3.00 -17.16
C GLU A 122 17.68 -2.08 -16.21
N LEU A 123 18.65 -2.58 -15.46
CA LEU A 123 19.42 -1.85 -14.45
C LEU A 123 19.89 -0.46 -14.89
N ARG A 124 20.34 -0.35 -16.17
CA ARG A 124 20.88 0.89 -16.75
C ARG A 124 19.86 1.71 -17.54
N ARG A 125 18.60 1.24 -17.66
CA ARG A 125 17.57 1.98 -18.39
C ARG A 125 17.05 3.15 -17.57
N LYS A 126 16.80 4.28 -18.24
CA LYS A 126 16.14 5.45 -17.65
C LYS A 126 14.63 5.27 -17.68
N PRO A 127 13.87 5.99 -16.83
CA PRO A 127 12.40 5.86 -16.76
C PRO A 127 11.69 5.98 -18.10
N ALA A 128 12.16 6.85 -19.00
CA ALA A 128 11.58 7.00 -20.35
C ALA A 128 11.73 5.75 -21.25
N GLN A 129 12.64 4.83 -20.90
CA GLN A 129 12.89 3.59 -21.64
C GLN A 129 12.18 2.38 -21.01
N LEU A 130 11.40 2.60 -19.95
CA LEU A 130 10.69 1.58 -19.19
C LEU A 130 9.18 1.69 -19.44
N SER A 131 8.50 0.54 -19.53
CA SER A 131 7.04 0.52 -19.50
C SER A 131 6.49 0.98 -18.15
N ALA A 132 5.20 1.34 -18.07
CA ALA A 132 4.56 1.73 -16.80
C ALA A 132 4.72 0.65 -15.73
N GLY A 133 4.48 -0.63 -16.06
CA GLY A 133 4.68 -1.74 -15.15
C GLY A 133 6.16 -1.97 -14.75
N GLN A 134 7.11 -1.67 -15.64
CA GLN A 134 8.53 -1.71 -15.28
C GLN A 134 8.90 -0.57 -14.33
N ARG A 135 8.40 0.65 -14.54
CA ARG A 135 8.60 1.77 -13.60
C ARG A 135 8.01 1.47 -12.23
N GLN A 136 6.80 0.91 -12.18
CA GLN A 136 6.16 0.51 -10.91
C GLN A 136 7.01 -0.53 -10.15
N ARG A 137 7.60 -1.50 -10.85
CA ARG A 137 8.51 -2.49 -10.24
C ARG A 137 9.84 -1.86 -9.77
N VAL A 138 10.38 -0.85 -10.46
CA VAL A 138 11.54 -0.07 -9.96
C VAL A 138 11.17 0.67 -8.68
N THR A 139 9.97 1.27 -8.62
CA THR A 139 9.48 1.97 -7.42
C THR A 139 9.30 1.00 -6.24
N LEU A 140 8.77 -0.19 -6.48
CA LEU A 140 8.69 -1.24 -5.45
C LEU A 140 10.10 -1.62 -4.95
N ALA A 141 11.07 -1.86 -5.85
CA ALA A 141 12.43 -2.16 -5.47
C ALA A 141 13.07 -1.02 -4.65
N ARG A 142 12.80 0.26 -4.99
CA ARG A 142 13.23 1.43 -4.23
C ARG A 142 12.65 1.43 -2.82
N THR A 143 11.36 1.11 -2.68
CA THR A 143 10.69 1.04 -1.38
C THR A 143 11.25 -0.08 -0.51
N LEU A 144 11.50 -1.25 -1.08
CA LEU A 144 12.14 -2.38 -0.41
C LEU A 144 13.60 -2.07 0.00
N TYR A 145 14.30 -1.24 -0.80
CA TYR A 145 15.66 -0.82 -0.50
C TYR A 145 15.76 0.06 0.76
N GLU A 146 14.69 0.79 1.12
CA GLU A 146 14.64 1.61 2.33
C GLU A 146 14.79 0.81 3.63
N ASP A 147 14.42 -0.46 3.64
CA ASP A 147 14.53 -1.37 4.78
C ASP A 147 13.89 -0.86 6.08
N ARG A 148 12.71 -0.27 5.99
CA ARG A 148 11.99 0.32 7.13
C ARG A 148 11.02 -0.68 7.76
N PRO A 149 10.78 -0.59 9.09
CA PRO A 149 9.85 -1.50 9.80
C PRO A 149 8.37 -1.26 9.46
N VAL A 150 8.02 -0.07 8.94
CA VAL A 150 6.68 0.28 8.47
C VAL A 150 6.73 0.60 6.99
N VAL A 151 5.85 0.00 6.21
CA VAL A 151 5.81 0.18 4.75
C VAL A 151 4.39 0.59 4.34
N LEU A 152 4.29 1.73 3.67
CA LEU A 152 3.04 2.28 3.15
C LEU A 152 3.03 2.13 1.63
N LEU A 153 2.00 1.48 1.10
CA LEU A 153 1.87 1.17 -0.33
C LEU A 153 0.58 1.78 -0.88
N ASP A 154 0.69 2.70 -1.82
CA ASP A 154 -0.45 3.35 -2.46
C ASP A 154 -0.64 2.79 -3.87
N GLU A 155 -1.61 1.89 -4.04
CA GLU A 155 -1.94 1.19 -5.30
C GLU A 155 -0.71 0.58 -6.03
N PRO A 156 0.14 -0.19 -5.33
CA PRO A 156 1.47 -0.59 -5.80
C PRO A 156 1.46 -1.53 -7.02
N PHE A 157 0.32 -2.11 -7.37
CA PHE A 157 0.23 -3.13 -8.42
C PHE A 157 -0.74 -2.73 -9.55
N SER A 158 -1.27 -1.50 -9.55
CA SER A 158 -2.34 -1.05 -10.46
C SER A 158 -1.93 -1.05 -11.94
N ALA A 159 -0.67 -0.76 -12.28
CA ALA A 159 -0.17 -0.72 -13.65
C ALA A 159 0.37 -2.07 -14.17
N LEU A 160 0.17 -3.17 -13.43
CA LEU A 160 0.67 -4.50 -13.77
C LEU A 160 -0.42 -5.36 -14.43
N ASP A 161 -0.03 -6.16 -15.42
CA ASP A 161 -0.87 -7.25 -15.91
C ASP A 161 -1.14 -8.29 -14.83
N VAL A 162 -2.18 -9.09 -14.99
CA VAL A 162 -2.66 -10.05 -13.98
C VAL A 162 -1.57 -11.00 -13.50
N VAL A 163 -0.79 -11.58 -14.41
CA VAL A 163 0.24 -12.58 -14.06
C VAL A 163 1.41 -11.92 -13.31
N THR A 164 1.86 -10.77 -13.80
CA THR A 164 2.93 -10.00 -13.16
C THR A 164 2.47 -9.49 -11.80
N ARG A 165 1.22 -9.02 -11.67
CA ARG A 165 0.62 -8.57 -10.42
C ARG A 165 0.68 -9.64 -9.34
N LEU A 166 0.22 -10.86 -9.65
CA LEU A 166 0.25 -11.98 -8.70
C LEU A 166 1.68 -12.31 -8.24
N LYS A 167 2.63 -12.35 -9.19
CA LYS A 167 4.05 -12.58 -8.85
C LYS A 167 4.63 -11.49 -7.95
N MET A 168 4.27 -10.22 -8.20
CA MET A 168 4.75 -9.08 -7.38
C MET A 168 4.09 -9.07 -6.01
N GLN A 169 2.83 -9.46 -5.89
CA GLN A 169 2.15 -9.65 -4.61
C GLN A 169 2.82 -10.73 -3.76
N ASP A 170 3.14 -11.89 -4.34
CA ASP A 170 3.87 -12.96 -3.64
C ASP A 170 5.27 -12.50 -3.22
N LEU A 171 5.97 -11.79 -4.10
CA LEU A 171 7.28 -11.23 -3.81
C LEU A 171 7.20 -10.22 -2.66
N ALA A 172 6.26 -9.27 -2.72
CA ALA A 172 6.07 -8.27 -1.68
C ALA A 172 5.70 -8.92 -0.33
N ALA A 173 4.78 -9.90 -0.33
CA ALA A 173 4.41 -10.63 0.88
C ALA A 173 5.62 -11.33 1.53
N ARG A 174 6.50 -11.93 0.72
CA ARG A 174 7.73 -12.58 1.18
C ARG A 174 8.76 -11.58 1.72
N LEU A 175 9.04 -10.50 0.97
CA LEU A 175 10.10 -9.54 1.31
C LEU A 175 9.69 -8.56 2.42
N LEU A 176 8.39 -8.35 2.64
CA LEU A 176 7.85 -7.50 3.70
C LEU A 176 7.39 -8.30 4.93
N CYS A 177 7.69 -9.59 4.99
CA CYS A 177 7.37 -10.42 6.15
C CYS A 177 7.94 -9.80 7.45
N GLY A 178 7.11 -9.76 8.51
CA GLY A 178 7.47 -9.18 9.79
C GLY A 178 7.47 -7.64 9.84
N ARG A 179 7.11 -6.93 8.77
CA ARG A 179 6.92 -5.47 8.75
C ARG A 179 5.46 -5.11 8.91
N THR A 180 5.19 -3.98 9.52
CA THR A 180 3.83 -3.42 9.51
C THR A 180 3.58 -2.79 8.15
N VAL A 181 2.73 -3.42 7.34
CA VAL A 181 2.39 -2.95 6.00
C VAL A 181 1.02 -2.31 6.02
N LEU A 182 0.88 -1.12 5.44
CA LEU A 182 -0.41 -0.54 5.09
C LEU A 182 -0.51 -0.45 3.57
N LEU A 183 -1.40 -1.24 3.00
CA LEU A 183 -1.72 -1.23 1.58
C LEU A 183 -3.01 -0.45 1.34
N ILE A 184 -2.98 0.50 0.43
CA ILE A 184 -4.17 1.12 -0.14
C ILE A 184 -4.42 0.49 -1.50
N THR A 185 -5.65 0.04 -1.70
CA THR A 185 -6.11 -0.47 -2.99
C THR A 185 -7.60 -0.18 -3.19
N HIS A 186 -8.04 -0.19 -4.43
CA HIS A 186 -9.45 -0.21 -4.81
C HIS A 186 -9.86 -1.60 -5.33
N ASP A 187 -8.92 -2.57 -5.40
CA ASP A 187 -9.16 -3.92 -5.90
C ASP A 187 -9.51 -4.88 -4.74
N PRO A 188 -10.77 -5.36 -4.65
CA PRO A 188 -11.20 -6.31 -3.63
C PRO A 188 -10.39 -7.62 -3.63
N ALA A 189 -9.99 -8.11 -4.82
CA ALA A 189 -9.22 -9.35 -4.93
C ALA A 189 -7.83 -9.19 -4.29
N GLU A 190 -7.21 -8.04 -4.47
CA GLU A 190 -5.92 -7.71 -3.86
C GLU A 190 -6.01 -7.62 -2.34
N ALA A 191 -7.04 -6.93 -1.82
CA ALA A 191 -7.30 -6.84 -0.40
C ALA A 191 -7.49 -8.22 0.23
N LEU A 192 -8.37 -9.05 -0.35
CA LEU A 192 -8.63 -10.41 0.15
C LEU A 192 -7.40 -11.32 0.09
N ARG A 193 -6.56 -11.14 -0.93
CA ARG A 193 -5.34 -11.95 -1.10
C ARG A 193 -4.28 -11.65 -0.05
N LEU A 194 -4.04 -10.36 0.25
CA LEU A 194 -2.87 -9.91 1.00
C LEU A 194 -3.16 -9.54 2.46
N ALA A 195 -4.40 -9.19 2.81
CA ALA A 195 -4.71 -8.64 4.12
C ALA A 195 -4.72 -9.68 5.25
N ASP A 196 -4.06 -9.36 6.36
CA ASP A 196 -4.37 -9.92 7.68
C ASP A 196 -5.53 -9.15 8.32
N HIS A 197 -5.60 -7.83 8.09
CA HIS A 197 -6.68 -6.94 8.50
C HIS A 197 -7.06 -6.02 7.35
N ALA A 198 -8.36 -5.79 7.16
CA ALA A 198 -8.85 -4.88 6.12
C ALA A 198 -10.01 -4.02 6.62
N TRP A 199 -10.10 -2.81 6.07
CA TRP A 199 -11.20 -1.88 6.31
C TRP A 199 -11.70 -1.31 5.00
N ILE A 200 -13.03 -1.16 4.91
CA ILE A 200 -13.68 -0.40 3.85
C ILE A 200 -13.78 1.05 4.32
N VAL A 201 -13.15 1.96 3.59
CA VAL A 201 -13.14 3.39 3.91
C VAL A 201 -14.15 4.11 3.05
N SER A 202 -15.04 4.84 3.70
CA SER A 202 -16.05 5.72 3.09
C SER A 202 -15.99 7.13 3.71
N ARG A 203 -16.85 8.03 3.26
CA ARG A 203 -16.98 9.37 3.88
C ARG A 203 -17.49 9.29 5.32
N HIS A 204 -18.22 8.22 5.65
CA HIS A 204 -18.84 8.00 6.97
C HIS A 204 -17.89 7.32 7.97
N GLY A 205 -16.70 6.91 7.53
CA GLY A 205 -15.73 6.28 8.40
C GLY A 205 -15.02 5.08 7.77
N ALA A 206 -14.49 4.20 8.62
CA ALA A 206 -13.83 2.97 8.24
C ALA A 206 -14.50 1.77 8.92
N ALA A 207 -15.08 0.87 8.14
CA ALA A 207 -15.72 -0.35 8.63
C ALA A 207 -14.81 -1.57 8.44
N PRO A 208 -14.71 -2.51 9.41
CA PRO A 208 -13.95 -3.74 9.23
C PRO A 208 -14.48 -4.56 8.05
N CYS A 209 -13.56 -5.09 7.25
CA CYS A 209 -13.87 -5.97 6.13
C CYS A 209 -13.70 -7.43 6.57
N PRO A 210 -14.74 -8.29 6.45
CA PRO A 210 -14.62 -9.71 6.71
C PRO A 210 -13.59 -10.36 5.76
N LEU A 211 -12.66 -11.13 6.31
CA LEU A 211 -11.63 -11.84 5.55
C LEU A 211 -11.78 -13.36 5.70
N PRO A 212 -11.38 -14.16 4.70
CA PRO A 212 -11.26 -15.61 4.86
C PRO A 212 -10.31 -15.97 6.01
N LYS A 213 -10.56 -17.08 6.69
CA LYS A 213 -9.76 -17.53 7.83
C LYS A 213 -8.37 -18.03 7.44
N THR A 214 -8.17 -18.37 6.17
CA THR A 214 -6.87 -18.78 5.64
C THR A 214 -5.86 -17.63 5.71
N PRO A 215 -4.58 -17.92 6.06
CA PRO A 215 -3.55 -16.88 6.13
C PRO A 215 -3.20 -16.34 4.73
N PRO A 216 -2.81 -15.03 4.63
CA PRO A 216 -2.29 -14.47 3.38
C PRO A 216 -0.85 -14.96 3.08
N PRO A 217 -0.41 -14.94 1.80
CA PRO A 217 -1.22 -14.58 0.62
C PRO A 217 -2.17 -15.72 0.22
N ARG A 218 -3.47 -15.40 0.12
CA ARG A 218 -4.50 -16.38 -0.22
C ARG A 218 -4.52 -16.69 -1.72
N ARG A 219 -4.94 -17.89 -2.06
CA ARG A 219 -5.16 -18.26 -3.46
C ARG A 219 -6.41 -17.56 -3.99
N ILE A 220 -6.30 -16.94 -5.18
CA ILE A 220 -7.41 -16.22 -5.82
C ILE A 220 -8.52 -17.14 -6.31
N ASP A 221 -8.19 -18.41 -6.58
CA ASP A 221 -9.10 -19.45 -7.07
C ASP A 221 -9.71 -20.30 -5.95
N ALA A 222 -9.35 -20.05 -4.69
CA ALA A 222 -9.93 -20.79 -3.57
C ALA A 222 -11.42 -20.43 -3.38
N PRO A 223 -12.31 -21.43 -3.19
CA PRO A 223 -13.75 -21.19 -3.05
C PRO A 223 -14.11 -20.15 -1.98
N GLU A 224 -13.42 -20.18 -0.85
CA GLU A 224 -13.62 -19.23 0.24
C GLU A 224 -13.20 -17.79 -0.13
N THR A 225 -12.14 -17.63 -0.94
CA THR A 225 -11.70 -16.32 -1.44
C THR A 225 -12.69 -15.76 -2.45
N LEU A 226 -13.19 -16.58 -3.34
CA LEU A 226 -14.23 -16.19 -4.33
C LEU A 226 -15.55 -15.81 -3.65
N ALA A 227 -15.99 -16.58 -2.65
CA ALA A 227 -17.17 -16.25 -1.87
C ALA A 227 -17.02 -14.92 -1.12
N ALA A 228 -15.88 -14.73 -0.44
CA ALA A 228 -15.57 -13.49 0.25
C ALA A 228 -15.50 -12.29 -0.69
N GLN A 229 -15.00 -12.47 -1.94
CA GLN A 229 -14.97 -11.41 -2.94
C GLN A 229 -16.37 -10.97 -3.36
N ALA A 230 -17.28 -11.92 -3.56
CA ALA A 230 -18.68 -11.62 -3.88
C ALA A 230 -19.38 -10.87 -2.73
N ASP A 231 -19.10 -11.27 -1.47
CA ASP A 231 -19.61 -10.58 -0.29
C ASP A 231 -19.06 -9.17 -0.15
N LEU A 232 -17.74 -9.02 -0.35
CA LEU A 232 -17.07 -7.74 -0.26
C LEU A 232 -17.58 -6.74 -1.31
N LEU A 233 -17.79 -7.17 -2.55
CA LEU A 233 -18.37 -6.33 -3.61
C LEU A 233 -19.78 -5.86 -3.24
N ARG A 234 -20.61 -6.73 -2.61
CA ARG A 234 -21.93 -6.35 -2.11
C ARG A 234 -21.83 -5.29 -1.00
N HIS A 235 -20.95 -5.48 -0.03
CA HIS A 235 -20.72 -4.51 1.05
C HIS A 235 -20.22 -3.16 0.52
N MET A 236 -19.27 -3.17 -0.40
CA MET A 236 -18.80 -1.94 -1.04
C MET A 236 -19.91 -1.22 -1.82
N GLY A 237 -20.78 -1.97 -2.50
CA GLY A 237 -21.94 -1.41 -3.20
C GLY A 237 -22.91 -0.71 -2.26
N LEU A 238 -23.18 -1.28 -1.07
CA LEU A 238 -24.02 -0.69 -0.04
C LEU A 238 -23.37 0.57 0.56
N GLU A 239 -22.10 0.50 0.96
CA GLU A 239 -21.38 1.62 1.54
C GLU A 239 -21.19 2.80 0.56
N MET A 240 -21.12 2.50 -0.75
CA MET A 240 -20.96 3.49 -1.81
C MET A 240 -22.31 4.03 -2.32
N GLY A 241 -23.44 3.58 -1.77
CA GLY A 241 -24.78 3.99 -2.19
C GLY A 241 -25.18 3.53 -3.61
N LEU A 242 -24.48 2.52 -4.14
CA LEU A 242 -24.88 1.87 -5.37
C LEU A 242 -26.09 0.97 -5.07
N ALA A 243 -27.24 1.27 -5.65
CA ALA A 243 -28.46 0.47 -5.47
C ALA A 243 -28.16 -1.01 -5.76
N ALA A 244 -28.67 -1.89 -4.90
CA ALA A 244 -28.63 -3.32 -5.16
C ALA A 244 -29.24 -3.58 -6.55
N PRO A 245 -28.67 -4.49 -7.38
CA PRO A 245 -29.29 -4.84 -8.65
C PRO A 245 -30.73 -5.29 -8.36
N ALA A 246 -31.69 -4.70 -9.08
CA ALA A 246 -33.08 -5.08 -9.00
C ALA A 246 -33.17 -6.62 -9.15
N GLN A 247 -33.77 -7.28 -8.18
CA GLN A 247 -34.08 -8.70 -8.28
C GLN A 247 -34.91 -8.88 -9.56
N VAL A 248 -34.30 -9.50 -10.56
CA VAL A 248 -35.02 -9.96 -11.74
C VAL A 248 -35.94 -11.08 -11.24
N ALA A 249 -37.24 -10.78 -11.22
CA ALA A 249 -38.29 -11.71 -10.91
C ALA A 249 -38.43 -12.76 -12.01
#